data_29c42ab4fd67c7447676c682eb73b196
#
_entry.id   29c42ab4fd67c7447676c682eb73b196
#
_cell.length_a   1.000
_cell.length_b   1.000
_cell.length_c   1.000
_cell.angle_alpha   90.00
_cell.angle_beta   90.00
_cell.angle_gamma   90.00
#
_symmetry.space_group_name_H-M   'P 1'
#
loop_
_entity.id
_entity.type
_entity.pdbx_description
1 polymer ?
#
loop_
_entity_poly.entity_id
_entity_poly.type
_entity_poly.pdbx_seq_one_letter_code
_entity_poly.pdbx_strand_id
1 'polypeptide(L)'
;MKRKAEISRKTKETKIDVAINIDGKGKFKIDTGIGFLDHMLEQLSKHSSIDLKVKAKGDTHIDLHHTTEDTGIAIGECLKKASKKFLGIKRYAHAMIPMDETLTRVALDVSNRPYLIWKVDLKVEKLGEMDTELFKEWFQAFSQSAGITLHIENLYGDNSHHKVESCFKGLARSLRSALEIDPRNKNVIPSTKGSL
;
A
#
# COMPACT_ATOMS: atom_id res chain seq x y z
N MET A 1 6.62 17.26 -14.00
CA MET A 1 7.19 17.31 -12.63
C MET A 1 7.43 15.89 -12.17
N LYS A 2 8.61 15.53 -11.61
CA LYS A 2 8.85 14.15 -11.13
C LYS A 2 8.08 13.91 -9.83
N ARG A 3 7.24 12.88 -9.77
CA ARG A 3 6.48 12.47 -8.57
C ARG A 3 7.31 11.48 -7.74
N LYS A 4 8.29 12.03 -7.03
CA LYS A 4 9.23 11.27 -6.20
C LYS A 4 9.30 11.87 -4.80
N ALA A 5 9.52 11.02 -3.81
CA ALA A 5 9.78 11.42 -2.43
C ALA A 5 10.69 10.42 -1.73
N GLU A 6 11.33 10.90 -0.68
CA GLU A 6 12.07 10.11 0.29
C GLU A 6 11.69 10.58 1.68
N ILE A 7 11.59 9.66 2.62
CA ILE A 7 11.41 9.93 4.04
C ILE A 7 12.28 9.00 4.87
N SER A 8 12.62 9.46 6.07
CA SER A 8 13.21 8.67 7.13
C SER A 8 12.37 8.88 8.38
N ARG A 9 11.79 7.81 8.91
CA ARG A 9 10.99 7.79 10.14
C ARG A 9 11.76 7.05 11.21
N LYS A 10 11.91 7.67 12.38
CA LYS A 10 12.61 7.08 13.52
C LYS A 10 11.80 7.28 14.78
N THR A 11 11.54 6.17 15.48
CA THR A 11 10.95 6.14 16.83
C THR A 11 11.94 5.52 17.82
N LYS A 12 11.48 5.16 19.00
CA LYS A 12 12.26 4.33 19.93
C LYS A 12 12.26 2.86 19.52
N GLU A 13 11.26 2.43 18.75
CA GLU A 13 10.99 1.03 18.37
C GLU A 13 11.53 0.70 16.98
N THR A 14 11.44 1.66 16.05
CA THR A 14 11.79 1.41 14.64
C THR A 14 12.62 2.53 14.03
N LYS A 15 13.37 2.18 12.97
CA LYS A 15 13.98 3.12 12.02
C LYS A 15 13.66 2.64 10.61
N ILE A 16 12.95 3.46 9.83
CA ILE A 16 12.46 3.11 8.51
C ILE A 16 12.79 4.20 7.50
N ASP A 17 13.50 3.82 6.45
CA ASP A 17 13.84 4.68 5.32
C ASP A 17 13.05 4.22 4.09
N VAL A 18 12.31 5.12 3.46
CA VAL A 18 11.48 4.83 2.27
C VAL A 18 11.79 5.82 1.16
N ALA A 19 11.93 5.32 -0.06
CA ALA A 19 11.98 6.13 -1.28
C ALA A 19 10.96 5.61 -2.31
N ILE A 20 10.18 6.53 -2.88
CA ILE A 20 9.13 6.24 -3.87
C ILE A 20 9.33 7.05 -5.14
N ASN A 21 9.12 6.41 -6.29
CA ASN A 21 8.92 7.06 -7.57
C ASN A 21 7.60 6.56 -8.18
N ILE A 22 6.55 7.38 -8.15
CA ILE A 22 5.22 7.03 -8.67
C ILE A 22 5.27 6.73 -10.17
N ASP A 23 6.09 7.48 -10.93
CA ASP A 23 6.28 7.34 -12.37
C ASP A 23 7.43 6.34 -12.68
N GLY A 24 7.49 5.25 -11.94
CA GLY A 24 8.52 4.23 -12.02
C GLY A 24 8.24 3.13 -13.03
N LYS A 25 8.93 2.00 -12.84
CA LYS A 25 8.78 0.75 -13.62
C LYS A 25 8.59 -0.48 -12.74
N GLY A 26 8.26 -0.28 -11.45
CA GLY A 26 8.13 -1.35 -10.46
C GLY A 26 9.49 -1.97 -10.08
N LYS A 27 10.54 -1.14 -9.99
CA LYS A 27 11.83 -1.57 -9.43
C LYS A 27 11.77 -1.48 -7.92
N PHE A 28 12.24 -2.51 -7.24
CA PHE A 28 12.21 -2.55 -5.78
C PHE A 28 13.55 -2.91 -5.17
N LYS A 29 13.75 -2.45 -3.94
CA LYS A 29 14.79 -2.89 -3.01
C LYS A 29 14.20 -2.82 -1.61
N ILE A 30 13.82 -3.96 -1.06
CA ILE A 30 13.04 -4.06 0.17
C ILE A 30 13.80 -4.94 1.16
N ASP A 31 13.89 -4.47 2.39
CA ASP A 31 14.55 -5.14 3.51
C ASP A 31 13.89 -4.65 4.80
N THR A 32 12.83 -5.33 5.23
CA THR A 32 12.12 -5.04 6.48
C THR A 32 12.57 -5.95 7.63
N GLY A 33 13.31 -7.00 7.32
CA GLY A 33 13.63 -8.08 8.26
C GLY A 33 12.47 -9.07 8.46
N ILE A 34 11.34 -8.91 7.73
CA ILE A 34 10.15 -9.77 7.78
C ILE A 34 9.91 -10.33 6.38
N GLY A 35 10.35 -11.57 6.12
CA GLY A 35 10.41 -12.12 4.76
C GLY A 35 9.06 -12.11 4.02
N PHE A 36 7.94 -12.41 4.72
CA PHE A 36 6.63 -12.38 4.08
C PHE A 36 6.18 -10.95 3.74
N LEU A 37 6.47 -9.97 4.60
CA LEU A 37 6.18 -8.56 4.33
C LEU A 37 7.01 -8.05 3.15
N ASP A 38 8.30 -8.41 3.08
CA ASP A 38 9.17 -8.07 1.95
C ASP A 38 8.55 -8.55 0.64
N HIS A 39 8.13 -9.82 0.59
CA HIS A 39 7.46 -10.39 -0.58
C HIS A 39 6.18 -9.62 -0.95
N MET A 40 5.34 -9.24 0.02
CA MET A 40 4.13 -8.45 -0.24
C MET A 40 4.43 -7.06 -0.78
N LEU A 41 5.45 -6.39 -0.27
CA LEU A 41 5.87 -5.06 -0.75
C LEU A 41 6.51 -5.12 -2.15
N GLU A 42 7.18 -6.22 -2.49
CA GLU A 42 7.65 -6.50 -3.85
C GLU A 42 6.47 -6.61 -4.83
N GLN A 43 5.40 -7.34 -4.46
CA GLN A 43 4.16 -7.40 -5.24
C GLN A 43 3.54 -6.02 -5.41
N LEU A 44 3.49 -5.23 -4.32
CA LEU A 44 2.99 -3.85 -4.37
C LEU A 44 3.77 -3.01 -5.39
N SER A 45 5.10 -3.00 -5.30
CA SER A 45 5.95 -2.25 -6.24
C SER A 45 5.78 -2.73 -7.68
N LYS A 46 5.90 -4.05 -7.90
CA LYS A 46 5.86 -4.65 -9.24
C LYS A 46 4.57 -4.36 -9.97
N HIS A 47 3.43 -4.61 -9.33
CA HIS A 47 2.12 -4.51 -9.95
C HIS A 47 1.57 -3.07 -10.04
N SER A 48 2.03 -2.16 -9.18
CA SER A 48 1.72 -0.73 -9.30
C SER A 48 2.60 0.01 -10.31
N SER A 49 3.72 -0.56 -10.73
CA SER A 49 4.80 0.10 -11.47
C SER A 49 5.46 1.25 -10.70
N ILE A 50 5.21 1.40 -9.41
CA ILE A 50 5.89 2.35 -8.53
C ILE A 50 7.26 1.79 -8.17
N ASP A 51 8.35 2.55 -8.40
CA ASP A 51 9.63 2.15 -7.83
C ASP A 51 9.60 2.38 -6.32
N LEU A 52 9.98 1.36 -5.55
CA LEU A 52 9.91 1.35 -4.09
C LEU A 52 11.23 0.86 -3.49
N LYS A 53 11.80 1.67 -2.60
CA LYS A 53 12.88 1.25 -1.72
C LYS A 53 12.42 1.34 -0.28
N VAL A 54 12.60 0.29 0.49
CA VAL A 54 12.28 0.23 1.92
C VAL A 54 13.46 -0.41 2.64
N LYS A 55 13.91 0.23 3.70
CA LYS A 55 14.83 -0.37 4.66
C LYS A 55 14.29 -0.11 6.04
N ALA A 56 13.95 -1.15 6.77
CA ALA A 56 13.48 -1.07 8.13
C ALA A 56 14.42 -1.82 9.09
N LYS A 57 14.49 -1.31 10.31
CA LYS A 57 15.06 -1.97 11.46
C LYS A 57 14.15 -1.68 12.64
N GLY A 58 13.51 -2.69 13.19
CA GLY A 58 12.64 -2.59 14.34
C GLY A 58 13.03 -3.56 15.45
N ASP A 59 12.27 -3.52 16.50
CA ASP A 59 12.39 -4.35 17.71
C ASP A 59 11.72 -5.73 17.55
N THR A 60 11.98 -6.40 16.44
CA THR A 60 11.39 -7.70 16.05
C THR A 60 11.62 -8.84 17.07
N HIS A 61 12.47 -8.62 18.08
CA HIS A 61 12.64 -9.53 19.21
C HIS A 61 11.45 -9.49 20.20
N ILE A 62 10.61 -8.45 20.15
CA ILE A 62 9.34 -8.35 20.89
C ILE A 62 8.27 -9.10 20.08
N ASP A 63 7.92 -8.55 18.94
CA ASP A 63 7.05 -9.14 17.90
C ASP A 63 7.25 -8.39 16.55
N LEU A 64 6.42 -8.68 15.56
CA LEU A 64 6.51 -8.05 14.26
C LEU A 64 5.57 -6.85 14.08
N HIS A 65 4.79 -6.48 15.12
CA HIS A 65 3.74 -5.47 15.03
C HIS A 65 4.29 -4.08 14.68
N HIS A 66 5.20 -3.56 15.52
CA HIS A 66 5.73 -2.20 15.34
C HIS A 66 6.39 -2.01 13.97
N THR A 67 7.18 -3.00 13.53
CA THR A 67 7.85 -2.92 12.21
C THR A 67 6.84 -2.96 11.07
N THR A 68 5.80 -3.76 11.18
CA THR A 68 4.75 -3.89 10.16
C THR A 68 3.94 -2.60 10.06
N GLU A 69 3.40 -2.11 11.16
CA GLU A 69 2.60 -0.89 11.21
C GLU A 69 3.40 0.33 10.72
N ASP A 70 4.58 0.54 11.29
CA ASP A 70 5.44 1.68 10.96
C ASP A 70 5.91 1.67 9.50
N THR A 71 6.07 0.48 8.89
CA THR A 71 6.33 0.36 7.44
C THR A 71 5.15 0.85 6.62
N GLY A 72 3.92 0.50 7.03
CA GLY A 72 2.68 1.00 6.42
C GLY A 72 2.59 2.52 6.52
N ILE A 73 2.84 3.10 7.71
CA ILE A 73 2.89 4.54 7.94
C ILE A 73 3.90 5.20 7.00
N ALA A 74 5.15 4.73 7.01
CA ALA A 74 6.24 5.34 6.26
C ALA A 74 6.00 5.30 4.74
N ILE A 75 5.50 4.18 4.20
CA ILE A 75 5.16 4.06 2.78
C ILE A 75 3.99 5.00 2.43
N GLY A 76 2.96 5.07 3.28
CA GLY A 76 1.80 5.95 3.10
C GLY A 76 2.20 7.44 3.07
N GLU A 77 2.98 7.89 4.05
CA GLU A 77 3.50 9.26 4.10
C GLU A 77 4.38 9.60 2.88
N CYS A 78 5.25 8.67 2.47
CA CYS A 78 6.12 8.86 1.32
C CYS A 78 5.31 8.97 0.02
N LEU A 79 4.26 8.14 -0.16
CA LEU A 79 3.35 8.19 -1.29
C LEU A 79 2.60 9.53 -1.35
N LYS A 80 2.05 9.97 -0.23
CA LYS A 80 1.37 11.26 -0.10
C LYS A 80 2.29 12.42 -0.47
N LYS A 81 3.53 12.42 0.05
CA LYS A 81 4.55 13.42 -0.28
C LYS A 81 4.93 13.40 -1.77
N ALA A 82 5.05 12.22 -2.38
CA ALA A 82 5.39 12.08 -3.80
C ALA A 82 4.27 12.55 -4.73
N SER A 83 3.00 12.43 -4.32
CA SER A 83 1.83 12.76 -5.14
C SER A 83 1.60 14.27 -5.35
N LYS A 84 2.28 15.15 -4.61
CA LYS A 84 2.29 16.61 -4.81
C LYS A 84 0.89 17.22 -5.00
N LYS A 85 0.04 17.10 -4.02
CA LYS A 85 -1.33 17.64 -4.00
C LYS A 85 -2.31 16.94 -4.95
N PHE A 86 -1.98 15.73 -5.46
CA PHE A 86 -2.89 14.92 -6.28
C PHE A 86 -3.41 15.62 -7.56
N LEU A 87 -2.60 16.52 -8.11
CA LEU A 87 -2.96 17.29 -9.28
C LEU A 87 -3.04 16.38 -10.52
N GLY A 88 -4.15 16.46 -11.25
CA GLY A 88 -4.36 15.80 -12.53
C GLY A 88 -4.48 14.28 -12.48
N ILE A 89 -4.61 13.66 -11.32
CA ILE A 89 -4.78 12.19 -11.21
C ILE A 89 -6.22 11.75 -11.54
N LYS A 90 -6.40 10.47 -11.89
CA LYS A 90 -7.73 9.86 -12.06
C LYS A 90 -8.51 9.76 -10.74
N ARG A 91 -7.82 9.65 -9.61
CA ARG A 91 -8.34 9.65 -8.25
C ARG A 91 -9.00 8.35 -7.81
N TYR A 92 -9.98 7.84 -8.55
CA TYR A 92 -10.71 6.61 -8.22
C TYR A 92 -10.20 5.45 -9.04
N ALA A 93 -10.08 4.29 -8.43
CA ALA A 93 -9.84 3.05 -9.16
C ALA A 93 -10.27 1.82 -8.36
N HIS A 94 -10.40 0.72 -9.08
CA HIS A 94 -10.64 -0.59 -8.49
C HIS A 94 -9.92 -1.68 -9.28
N ALA A 95 -9.77 -2.85 -8.65
CA ALA A 95 -9.25 -4.05 -9.28
C ALA A 95 -9.96 -5.30 -8.73
N MET A 96 -10.19 -6.27 -9.61
CA MET A 96 -10.55 -7.64 -9.26
C MET A 96 -9.32 -8.50 -9.53
N ILE A 97 -8.80 -9.16 -8.50
CA ILE A 97 -7.56 -9.94 -8.59
C ILE A 97 -7.86 -11.41 -8.33
N PRO A 98 -7.83 -12.24 -9.38
CA PRO A 98 -7.81 -13.69 -9.21
C PRO A 98 -6.41 -14.15 -8.81
N MET A 99 -6.32 -15.12 -7.94
CA MET A 99 -5.11 -15.85 -7.62
C MET A 99 -5.50 -17.30 -7.33
N ASP A 100 -5.35 -18.14 -8.34
CA ASP A 100 -5.83 -19.52 -8.37
C ASP A 100 -7.31 -19.61 -7.94
N GLU A 101 -7.61 -20.20 -6.79
CA GLU A 101 -8.95 -20.36 -6.23
C GLU A 101 -9.50 -19.11 -5.54
N THR A 102 -8.68 -18.08 -5.37
CA THR A 102 -9.01 -16.86 -4.62
C THR A 102 -9.43 -15.74 -5.57
N LEU A 103 -10.43 -14.96 -5.18
CA LEU A 103 -10.79 -13.70 -5.83
C LEU A 103 -10.93 -12.58 -4.79
N THR A 104 -10.18 -11.50 -4.99
CA THR A 104 -10.23 -10.32 -4.12
C THR A 104 -10.60 -9.07 -4.92
N ARG A 105 -11.50 -8.26 -4.35
CA ARG A 105 -11.88 -6.94 -4.86
C ARG A 105 -11.22 -5.86 -4.02
N VAL A 106 -10.60 -4.89 -4.70
CA VAL A 106 -10.05 -3.68 -4.07
C VAL A 106 -10.57 -2.45 -4.79
N ALA A 107 -11.06 -1.45 -4.02
CA ALA A 107 -11.47 -0.16 -4.54
C ALA A 107 -10.89 0.95 -3.66
N LEU A 108 -10.46 2.07 -4.28
CA LEU A 108 -9.90 3.19 -3.54
C LEU A 108 -10.30 4.55 -4.10
N ASP A 109 -10.30 5.55 -3.21
CA ASP A 109 -10.39 6.98 -3.50
C ASP A 109 -9.19 7.70 -2.88
N VAL A 110 -8.38 8.35 -3.70
CA VAL A 110 -7.27 9.20 -3.26
C VAL A 110 -7.86 10.55 -2.83
N SER A 111 -8.51 10.57 -1.68
CA SER A 111 -9.43 11.62 -1.23
C SER A 111 -8.87 12.55 -0.16
N ASN A 112 -7.70 12.24 0.40
CA ASN A 112 -7.17 12.80 1.65
C ASN A 112 -8.15 12.64 2.86
N ARG A 113 -9.05 11.68 2.78
CA ARG A 113 -9.96 11.22 3.84
C ARG A 113 -9.72 9.74 4.07
N PRO A 114 -8.82 9.40 4.99
CA PRO A 114 -8.42 8.01 5.22
C PRO A 114 -9.57 7.20 5.82
N TYR A 115 -9.78 6.03 5.25
CA TYR A 115 -10.73 5.05 5.80
C TYR A 115 -10.40 3.66 5.25
N LEU A 116 -10.38 2.64 6.10
CA LEU A 116 -10.22 1.25 5.67
C LEU A 116 -11.49 0.45 5.91
N ILE A 117 -11.99 -0.21 4.88
CA ILE A 117 -12.91 -1.35 5.01
C ILE A 117 -12.10 -2.61 4.72
N TRP A 118 -12.02 -3.48 5.72
CA TRP A 118 -11.32 -4.75 5.64
C TRP A 118 -12.30 -5.91 5.82
N LYS A 119 -12.56 -6.66 4.74
CA LYS A 119 -13.41 -7.85 4.71
C LYS A 119 -12.62 -9.04 4.16
N VAL A 120 -11.58 -9.41 4.89
CA VAL A 120 -10.71 -10.55 4.56
C VAL A 120 -10.65 -11.45 5.78
N ASP A 121 -11.16 -12.66 5.62
CA ASP A 121 -11.11 -13.70 6.65
C ASP A 121 -9.92 -14.62 6.38
N LEU A 122 -8.95 -14.61 7.29
CA LEU A 122 -7.74 -15.43 7.24
C LEU A 122 -7.87 -16.55 8.29
N LYS A 123 -7.86 -17.80 7.83
CA LYS A 123 -8.14 -18.97 8.66
C LYS A 123 -6.93 -19.50 9.44
N VAL A 124 -5.74 -19.01 9.12
CA VAL A 124 -4.49 -19.42 9.78
C VAL A 124 -3.96 -18.29 10.64
N GLU A 125 -3.29 -18.61 11.72
CA GLU A 125 -2.73 -17.62 12.64
C GLU A 125 -1.49 -16.93 12.06
N LYS A 126 -0.69 -17.65 11.25
CA LYS A 126 0.57 -17.13 10.68
C LYS A 126 0.74 -17.48 9.20
N LEU A 127 1.44 -16.59 8.50
CA LEU A 127 2.03 -16.83 7.17
C LEU A 127 3.55 -16.60 7.27
N GLY A 128 4.32 -17.68 7.16
CA GLY A 128 5.71 -17.66 7.60
C GLY A 128 5.78 -17.37 9.10
N GLU A 129 6.56 -16.37 9.49
CA GLU A 129 6.67 -15.93 10.89
C GLU A 129 5.69 -14.80 11.24
N MET A 130 4.97 -14.25 10.26
CA MET A 130 4.10 -13.08 10.40
C MET A 130 2.69 -13.49 10.82
N ASP A 131 2.18 -12.90 11.90
CA ASP A 131 0.81 -13.08 12.37
C ASP A 131 -0.17 -12.46 11.37
N THR A 132 -1.27 -13.17 11.08
CA THR A 132 -2.19 -12.74 10.01
C THR A 132 -2.99 -11.50 10.35
N GLU A 133 -3.17 -11.17 11.62
CA GLU A 133 -3.81 -9.93 12.06
C GLU A 133 -3.01 -8.68 11.63
N LEU A 134 -1.68 -8.80 11.49
CA LEU A 134 -0.80 -7.69 11.13
C LEU A 134 -1.02 -7.18 9.68
N PHE A 135 -1.63 -7.96 8.82
CA PHE A 135 -1.95 -7.48 7.47
C PHE A 135 -2.99 -6.37 7.52
N LYS A 136 -4.03 -6.52 8.33
CA LYS A 136 -5.03 -5.46 8.53
C LYS A 136 -4.39 -4.20 9.10
N GLU A 137 -3.49 -4.35 10.09
CA GLU A 137 -2.77 -3.23 10.69
C GLU A 137 -1.90 -2.50 9.65
N TRP A 138 -1.18 -3.22 8.81
CA TRP A 138 -0.42 -2.61 7.72
C TRP A 138 -1.31 -1.80 6.76
N PHE A 139 -2.43 -2.37 6.30
CA PHE A 139 -3.36 -1.68 5.40
C PHE A 139 -4.02 -0.48 6.06
N GLN A 140 -4.32 -0.56 7.36
CA GLN A 140 -4.88 0.54 8.14
C GLN A 140 -3.87 1.70 8.24
N ALA A 141 -2.65 1.41 8.65
CA ALA A 141 -1.55 2.36 8.76
C ALA A 141 -1.24 3.05 7.41
N PHE A 142 -1.17 2.27 6.34
CA PHE A 142 -0.98 2.77 4.98
C PHE A 142 -2.13 3.69 4.53
N SER A 143 -3.39 3.25 4.68
CA SER A 143 -4.58 4.02 4.30
C SER A 143 -4.62 5.36 5.01
N GLN A 144 -4.38 5.37 6.32
CA GLN A 144 -4.36 6.58 7.15
C GLN A 144 -3.27 7.55 6.71
N SER A 145 -2.05 7.07 6.57
CA SER A 145 -0.89 7.91 6.27
C SER A 145 -0.87 8.41 4.83
N ALA A 146 -1.34 7.61 3.88
CA ALA A 146 -1.50 8.02 2.49
C ALA A 146 -2.70 8.96 2.26
N GLY A 147 -3.65 9.02 3.19
CA GLY A 147 -4.89 9.78 3.03
C GLY A 147 -5.86 9.17 2.01
N ILE A 148 -5.96 7.84 2.01
CA ILE A 148 -6.74 7.08 1.02
C ILE A 148 -7.93 6.40 1.70
N THR A 149 -9.12 6.54 1.11
CA THR A 149 -10.23 5.63 1.41
C THR A 149 -9.98 4.33 0.66
N LEU A 150 -9.89 3.21 1.36
CA LEU A 150 -9.51 1.91 0.83
C LEU A 150 -10.50 0.83 1.26
N HIS A 151 -11.07 0.12 0.31
CA HIS A 151 -11.96 -1.01 0.53
C HIS A 151 -11.31 -2.27 -0.03
N ILE A 152 -11.16 -3.29 0.82
CA ILE A 152 -10.61 -4.60 0.46
C ILE A 152 -11.61 -5.66 0.90
N GLU A 153 -12.05 -6.48 -0.04
CA GLU A 153 -12.96 -7.58 0.21
C GLU A 153 -12.49 -8.83 -0.54
N ASN A 154 -12.17 -9.89 0.21
CA ASN A 154 -11.98 -11.21 -0.37
C ASN A 154 -13.35 -11.85 -0.59
N LEU A 155 -13.69 -12.14 -1.83
CA LEU A 155 -15.00 -12.65 -2.20
C LEU A 155 -15.10 -14.15 -1.91
N TYR A 156 -14.03 -14.89 -2.21
CA TYR A 156 -13.85 -16.30 -1.92
C TYR A 156 -12.38 -16.69 -2.06
N GLY A 157 -12.04 -17.86 -1.55
CA GLY A 157 -10.71 -18.47 -1.55
C GLY A 157 -10.46 -19.25 -0.27
N ASP A 158 -9.51 -20.16 -0.29
CA ASP A 158 -9.19 -21.03 0.85
C ASP A 158 -7.76 -20.81 1.35
N ASN A 159 -6.80 -20.54 0.46
CA ASN A 159 -5.41 -20.35 0.81
C ASN A 159 -5.17 -18.92 1.33
N SER A 160 -4.80 -18.79 2.61
CA SER A 160 -4.58 -17.47 3.24
C SER A 160 -3.42 -16.68 2.61
N HIS A 161 -2.37 -17.34 2.09
CA HIS A 161 -1.32 -16.68 1.32
C HIS A 161 -1.88 -16.03 0.07
N HIS A 162 -2.67 -16.77 -0.72
CA HIS A 162 -3.31 -16.25 -1.93
C HIS A 162 -4.25 -15.08 -1.63
N LYS A 163 -5.01 -15.15 -0.52
CA LYS A 163 -5.86 -14.04 -0.07
C LYS A 163 -5.05 -12.78 0.20
N VAL A 164 -3.99 -12.88 1.01
CA VAL A 164 -3.17 -11.72 1.37
C VAL A 164 -2.47 -11.15 0.14
N GLU A 165 -1.82 -12.00 -0.65
CA GLU A 165 -1.10 -11.54 -1.85
C GLU A 165 -2.04 -10.89 -2.86
N SER A 166 -3.26 -11.42 -3.04
CA SER A 166 -4.27 -10.79 -3.91
C SER A 166 -4.72 -9.41 -3.39
N CYS A 167 -4.73 -9.18 -2.07
CA CYS A 167 -4.99 -7.86 -1.49
C CYS A 167 -3.89 -6.85 -1.87
N PHE A 168 -2.61 -7.23 -1.72
CA PHE A 168 -1.48 -6.36 -2.10
C PHE A 168 -1.43 -6.10 -3.61
N LYS A 169 -1.66 -7.11 -4.45
CA LYS A 169 -1.79 -6.94 -5.90
C LYS A 169 -2.97 -6.05 -6.29
N GLY A 170 -4.09 -6.19 -5.58
CA GLY A 170 -5.29 -5.37 -5.76
C GLY A 170 -5.05 -3.90 -5.41
N LEU A 171 -4.42 -3.63 -4.27
CA LEU A 171 -3.97 -2.30 -3.91
C LEU A 171 -3.03 -1.74 -4.97
N ALA A 172 -2.03 -2.52 -5.39
CA ALA A 172 -1.05 -2.10 -6.39
C ALA A 172 -1.69 -1.69 -7.73
N ARG A 173 -2.58 -2.51 -8.26
CA ARG A 173 -3.27 -2.24 -9.53
C ARG A 173 -4.21 -1.04 -9.42
N SER A 174 -4.91 -0.91 -8.31
CA SER A 174 -5.79 0.23 -8.04
C SER A 174 -4.99 1.52 -7.87
N LEU A 175 -3.87 1.51 -7.15
CA LEU A 175 -2.97 2.66 -7.03
C LEU A 175 -2.41 3.10 -8.39
N ARG A 176 -1.95 2.14 -9.21
CA ARG A 176 -1.46 2.44 -10.56
C ARG A 176 -2.50 3.22 -11.34
N SER A 177 -3.74 2.73 -11.39
CA SER A 177 -4.80 3.36 -12.16
C SER A 177 -5.24 4.70 -11.56
N ALA A 178 -5.41 4.80 -10.23
CA ALA A 178 -5.86 6.02 -9.57
C ALA A 178 -4.85 7.17 -9.68
N LEU A 179 -3.56 6.85 -9.66
CA LEU A 179 -2.45 7.82 -9.72
C LEU A 179 -2.03 8.16 -11.16
N GLU A 180 -2.58 7.51 -12.18
CA GLU A 180 -2.38 7.92 -13.57
C GLU A 180 -2.89 9.34 -13.80
N ILE A 181 -2.12 10.11 -14.59
CA ILE A 181 -2.53 11.46 -14.99
C ILE A 181 -3.65 11.36 -16.04
N ASP A 182 -4.77 11.97 -15.75
CA ASP A 182 -5.85 12.14 -16.72
C ASP A 182 -5.43 13.16 -17.78
N PRO A 183 -5.29 12.77 -19.07
CA PRO A 183 -4.86 13.68 -20.12
C PRO A 183 -5.81 14.86 -20.37
N ARG A 184 -7.09 14.72 -19.97
CA ARG A 184 -8.10 15.77 -20.10
C ARG A 184 -8.04 16.79 -18.97
N ASN A 185 -7.50 16.43 -17.81
CA ASN A 185 -7.55 17.23 -16.57
C ASN A 185 -6.18 17.39 -15.90
N LYS A 186 -5.08 17.43 -16.68
CA LYS A 186 -3.68 17.40 -16.17
C LYS A 186 -3.35 18.41 -15.07
N ASN A 187 -4.01 19.56 -15.06
CA ASN A 187 -3.73 20.67 -14.16
C ASN A 187 -4.90 20.97 -13.20
N VAL A 188 -5.84 20.03 -13.09
CA VAL A 188 -7.04 20.20 -12.25
C VAL A 188 -6.95 19.24 -11.06
N ILE A 189 -7.32 19.71 -9.88
CA ILE A 189 -7.56 18.83 -8.74
C ILE A 189 -8.91 18.12 -9.00
N PRO A 190 -8.98 16.78 -9.00
CA PRO A 190 -10.19 16.05 -9.33
C PRO A 190 -11.21 16.08 -8.17
N SER A 191 -11.67 17.30 -7.84
CA SER A 191 -12.61 17.56 -6.73
C SER A 191 -13.44 18.80 -7.03
N THR A 192 -14.73 18.70 -6.86
CA THR A 192 -15.66 19.85 -6.95
C THR A 192 -15.40 20.92 -5.86
N LYS A 193 -14.68 20.53 -4.79
CA LYS A 193 -14.26 21.44 -3.71
C LYS A 193 -12.99 22.23 -4.03
N GLY A 194 -12.30 21.91 -5.15
CA GLY A 194 -11.01 22.52 -5.51
C GLY A 194 -9.83 22.09 -4.63
N SER A 195 -10.04 21.13 -3.71
CA SER A 195 -9.02 20.56 -2.80
C SER A 195 -9.29 19.09 -2.52
N LEU A 196 -8.22 18.37 -2.12
CA LEU A 196 -8.23 17.00 -1.59
C LEU A 196 -7.47 16.97 -0.27
#